data_4e8d262eae43eb9169c8b2e98ef93977
#
_entry.id   4e8d262eae43eb9169c8b2e98ef93977
#
_cell.length_a   1.000
_cell.length_b   1.000
_cell.length_c   1.000
_cell.angle_alpha   90.00
_cell.angle_beta   90.00
_cell.angle_gamma   90.00
#
_symmetry.space_group_name_H-M   'P 1'
#
loop_
_entity.id
_entity.type
_entity.pdbx_description
1 polymer ?
#
loop_
_entity_poly.entity_id
_entity_poly.type
_entity_poly.pdbx_seq_one_letter_code
_entity_poly.pdbx_strand_id
1 'polypeptide(L)'
;MKKSKWKAIIIPGIICVLILFASIWYSVRFNESRLVVKTDLETYQFTPKDLPIICAVVLTIVYMLYLMIYLRKTSIQQKKAIHETNRTRKISPKLGFLGFLGFMGFMGFWTYRTDGRIFPFMYFMFFGFFGFFYEGKMSNTFMDERFKENVSKAQLDALKIAFSLIIIEFVFLSLGGYFMSSEHILIVLHILIALSIALAIFLSEYLLYRYDHDEYHDSGCNESEYNDDEYDSSLYDGKKSVEE
;
A
#
# COMPACT_ATOMS: atom_id res chain seq x y z
N MET A 1 -19.59 -8.70 4.57
CA MET A 1 -19.05 -10.06 4.20
C MET A 1 -19.51 -11.07 5.23
N LYS A 2 -20.19 -12.15 4.82
CA LYS A 2 -20.67 -13.18 5.76
C LYS A 2 -19.49 -13.84 6.47
N LYS A 3 -19.54 -13.96 7.81
CA LYS A 3 -18.53 -14.60 8.68
C LYS A 3 -18.00 -15.97 8.19
N SER A 4 -18.80 -16.69 7.37
CA SER A 4 -18.45 -17.99 6.80
C SER A 4 -17.32 -17.92 5.75
N LYS A 5 -17.23 -16.87 4.94
CA LYS A 5 -16.20 -16.76 3.88
C LYS A 5 -14.80 -16.46 4.43
N TRP A 6 -14.72 -15.79 5.58
CA TRP A 6 -13.43 -15.52 6.25
C TRP A 6 -12.80 -16.80 6.80
N LYS A 7 -13.60 -17.71 7.35
CA LYS A 7 -13.12 -18.99 7.86
C LYS A 7 -12.50 -19.86 6.75
N ALA A 8 -13.07 -19.83 5.55
CA ALA A 8 -12.56 -20.58 4.39
C ALA A 8 -11.17 -20.12 3.90
N ILE A 9 -10.71 -18.92 4.31
CA ILE A 9 -9.39 -18.39 3.97
C ILE A 9 -8.43 -18.59 5.13
N ILE A 10 -8.86 -18.20 6.34
CA ILE A 10 -7.98 -18.19 7.51
C ILE A 10 -7.56 -19.60 7.91
N ILE A 11 -8.50 -20.57 7.88
CA ILE A 11 -8.20 -21.93 8.30
C ILE A 11 -7.10 -22.59 7.45
N PRO A 12 -7.19 -22.62 6.09
CA PRO A 12 -6.10 -23.16 5.27
C PRO A 12 -4.78 -22.41 5.48
N GLY A 13 -4.82 -21.09 5.69
CA GLY A 13 -3.63 -20.31 5.98
C GLY A 13 -2.92 -20.73 7.26
N ILE A 14 -3.69 -20.91 8.35
CA ILE A 14 -3.15 -21.42 9.62
C ILE A 14 -2.56 -22.83 9.44
N ILE A 15 -3.25 -23.69 8.70
CA ILE A 15 -2.78 -25.06 8.42
C ILE A 15 -1.44 -25.01 7.65
N CYS A 16 -1.33 -24.17 6.61
CA CYS A 16 -0.06 -24.01 5.86
C CYS A 16 1.09 -23.54 6.77
N VAL A 17 0.84 -22.58 7.65
CA VAL A 17 1.83 -22.08 8.59
C VAL A 17 2.26 -23.19 9.56
N LEU A 18 1.33 -23.96 10.10
CA LEU A 18 1.64 -25.09 11.01
C LEU A 18 2.46 -26.17 10.30
N ILE A 19 2.10 -26.51 9.05
CA ILE A 19 2.87 -27.48 8.24
C ILE A 19 4.28 -26.97 7.98
N LEU A 20 4.45 -25.69 7.66
CA LEU A 20 5.77 -25.08 7.48
C LEU A 20 6.61 -25.19 8.76
N PHE A 21 6.07 -24.79 9.89
CA PHE A 21 6.79 -24.89 11.17
C PHE A 21 7.16 -26.34 11.51
N ALA A 22 6.25 -27.29 11.33
CA ALA A 22 6.51 -28.70 11.54
C ALA A 22 7.62 -29.23 10.62
N SER A 23 7.62 -28.82 9.34
CA SER A 23 8.64 -29.23 8.36
C SER A 23 10.00 -28.62 8.65
N ILE A 24 10.06 -27.36 9.08
CA ILE A 24 11.29 -26.71 9.52
C ILE A 24 11.83 -27.42 10.78
N TRP A 25 10.98 -27.67 11.77
CA TRP A 25 11.38 -28.39 12.97
C TRP A 25 11.91 -29.79 12.65
N TYR A 26 11.26 -30.53 11.75
CA TYR A 26 11.71 -31.84 11.28
C TYR A 26 13.08 -31.73 10.60
N SER A 27 13.29 -30.77 9.71
CA SER A 27 14.55 -30.58 9.02
C SER A 27 15.69 -30.24 9.99
N VAL A 28 15.44 -29.40 10.97
CA VAL A 28 16.44 -29.05 12.00
C VAL A 28 16.81 -30.26 12.87
N ARG A 29 15.81 -31.11 13.19
CA ARG A 29 16.04 -32.23 14.14
C ARG A 29 16.58 -33.50 13.48
N PHE A 30 16.16 -33.80 12.22
CA PHE A 30 16.40 -35.10 11.58
C PHE A 30 17.13 -34.98 10.25
N ASN A 31 17.34 -33.80 9.72
CA ASN A 31 17.93 -33.57 8.40
C ASN A 31 19.06 -32.50 8.43
N GLU A 32 19.77 -32.39 9.53
CA GLU A 32 20.96 -31.52 9.67
C GLU A 32 20.72 -30.06 9.21
N SER A 33 19.49 -29.57 9.39
CA SER A 33 19.06 -28.24 8.95
C SER A 33 19.17 -27.98 7.43
N ARG A 34 19.23 -29.03 6.60
CA ARG A 34 19.27 -28.91 5.14
C ARG A 34 18.05 -28.13 4.65
N LEU A 35 18.24 -27.30 3.63
CA LEU A 35 17.23 -26.39 3.06
C LEU A 35 16.66 -25.33 4.02
N VAL A 36 17.01 -25.37 5.30
CA VAL A 36 16.70 -24.30 6.28
C VAL A 36 17.87 -23.32 6.35
N VAL A 37 19.09 -23.84 6.31
CA VAL A 37 20.31 -23.03 6.21
C VAL A 37 20.68 -22.88 4.72
N LYS A 38 21.48 -21.86 4.41
CA LYS A 38 21.96 -21.59 3.05
C LYS A 38 22.59 -22.86 2.48
N THR A 39 21.95 -23.42 1.46
CA THR A 39 22.39 -24.61 0.73
C THR A 39 22.84 -24.18 -0.65
N ASP A 40 24.00 -24.63 -1.08
CA ASP A 40 24.51 -24.40 -2.43
C ASP A 40 23.73 -25.28 -3.41
N LEU A 41 23.02 -24.66 -4.34
CA LEU A 41 22.16 -25.34 -5.31
C LEU A 41 22.97 -26.09 -6.36
N GLU A 42 24.24 -25.71 -6.60
CA GLU A 42 25.10 -26.41 -7.59
C GLU A 42 25.56 -27.78 -7.10
N THR A 43 25.74 -27.93 -5.79
CA THR A 43 26.18 -29.18 -5.14
C THR A 43 25.04 -29.95 -4.50
N TYR A 44 23.78 -29.42 -4.61
CA TYR A 44 22.64 -30.04 -3.95
C TYR A 44 22.28 -31.41 -4.53
N GLN A 45 22.28 -32.43 -3.68
CA GLN A 45 21.74 -33.75 -3.97
C GLN A 45 20.48 -34.00 -3.18
N PHE A 46 19.42 -34.36 -3.87
CA PHE A 46 18.11 -34.63 -3.26
C PHE A 46 18.20 -35.87 -2.37
N THR A 47 17.64 -35.77 -1.17
CA THR A 47 17.44 -36.90 -0.27
C THR A 47 15.95 -37.03 0.09
N PRO A 48 15.42 -38.27 0.33
CA PRO A 48 14.02 -38.41 0.73
C PRO A 48 13.65 -37.66 2.00
N LYS A 49 14.62 -37.32 2.86
CA LYS A 49 14.41 -36.51 4.07
C LYS A 49 14.10 -35.02 3.77
N ASP A 50 14.38 -34.55 2.55
CA ASP A 50 14.09 -33.19 2.10
C ASP A 50 12.63 -33.02 1.67
N LEU A 51 11.91 -34.13 1.43
CA LEU A 51 10.52 -34.13 0.95
C LEU A 51 9.56 -33.30 1.82
N PRO A 52 9.55 -33.38 3.16
CA PRO A 52 8.59 -32.64 3.98
C PRO A 52 8.71 -31.13 3.79
N ILE A 53 9.93 -30.59 3.73
CA ILE A 53 10.13 -29.14 3.58
C ILE A 53 9.80 -28.67 2.16
N ILE A 54 10.13 -29.45 1.14
CA ILE A 54 9.80 -29.13 -0.25
C ILE A 54 8.29 -29.13 -0.44
N CYS A 55 7.57 -30.15 0.07
CA CYS A 55 6.11 -30.22 0.01
C CYS A 55 5.47 -29.04 0.75
N ALA A 56 5.98 -28.65 1.92
CA ALA A 56 5.48 -27.53 2.68
C ALA A 56 5.65 -26.20 1.93
N VAL A 57 6.78 -25.99 1.28
CA VAL A 57 7.05 -24.80 0.46
C VAL A 57 6.11 -24.75 -0.75
N VAL A 58 5.98 -25.85 -1.50
CA VAL A 58 5.07 -25.94 -2.65
C VAL A 58 3.64 -25.66 -2.24
N LEU A 59 3.17 -26.26 -1.14
CA LEU A 59 1.82 -26.05 -0.61
C LEU A 59 1.60 -24.56 -0.25
N THR A 60 2.60 -23.91 0.32
CA THR A 60 2.55 -22.49 0.66
C THR A 60 2.47 -21.61 -0.59
N ILE A 61 3.23 -21.94 -1.65
CA ILE A 61 3.16 -21.23 -2.92
C ILE A 61 1.77 -21.37 -3.55
N VAL A 62 1.22 -22.59 -3.58
CA VAL A 62 -0.14 -22.85 -4.09
C VAL A 62 -1.19 -22.06 -3.30
N TYR A 63 -1.06 -22.02 -1.97
CA TYR A 63 -1.95 -21.23 -1.11
C TYR A 63 -1.83 -19.72 -1.39
N MET A 64 -0.62 -19.21 -1.61
CA MET A 64 -0.40 -17.80 -1.98
C MET A 64 -1.05 -17.45 -3.33
N LEU A 65 -0.91 -18.33 -4.33
CA LEU A 65 -1.59 -18.16 -5.62
C LEU A 65 -3.11 -18.18 -5.47
N TYR A 66 -3.65 -19.10 -4.66
CA TYR A 66 -5.08 -19.13 -4.34
C TYR A 66 -5.55 -17.82 -3.68
N LEU A 67 -4.79 -17.31 -2.70
CA LEU A 67 -5.06 -16.02 -2.06
C LEU A 67 -5.07 -14.87 -3.07
N MET A 68 -4.09 -14.82 -3.96
CA MET A 68 -4.01 -13.79 -5.01
C MET A 68 -5.26 -13.79 -5.91
N ILE A 69 -5.67 -14.96 -6.38
CA ILE A 69 -6.87 -15.11 -7.21
C ILE A 69 -8.12 -14.72 -6.43
N TYR A 70 -8.24 -15.14 -5.17
CA TYR A 70 -9.37 -14.80 -4.32
C TYR A 70 -9.48 -13.30 -4.06
N LEU A 71 -8.36 -12.65 -3.71
CA LEU A 71 -8.31 -11.19 -3.48
C LEU A 71 -8.68 -10.44 -4.76
N ARG A 72 -8.18 -10.88 -5.92
CA ARG A 72 -8.53 -10.28 -7.21
C ARG A 72 -10.02 -10.38 -7.51
N LYS A 73 -10.64 -11.56 -7.31
CA LYS A 73 -12.10 -11.73 -7.46
C LYS A 73 -12.90 -10.83 -6.51
N THR A 74 -12.48 -10.75 -5.25
CA THR A 74 -13.13 -9.91 -4.24
C THR A 74 -12.99 -8.43 -4.58
N SER A 75 -11.82 -8.01 -5.06
CA SER A 75 -11.57 -6.63 -5.50
C SER A 75 -12.46 -6.25 -6.68
N ILE A 76 -12.63 -7.13 -7.67
CA ILE A 76 -13.52 -6.89 -8.82
C ILE A 76 -14.98 -6.77 -8.35
N GLN A 77 -15.43 -7.63 -7.44
CA GLN A 77 -16.79 -7.57 -6.89
C GLN A 77 -17.01 -6.27 -6.09
N GLN A 78 -16.01 -5.84 -5.30
CA GLN A 78 -16.06 -4.56 -4.59
C GLN A 78 -16.12 -3.36 -5.55
N LYS A 79 -15.33 -3.37 -6.63
CA LYS A 79 -15.38 -2.32 -7.65
C LYS A 79 -16.76 -2.20 -8.28
N LYS A 80 -17.43 -3.33 -8.59
CA LYS A 80 -18.81 -3.32 -9.11
C LYS A 80 -19.79 -2.72 -8.09
N ALA A 81 -19.72 -3.14 -6.82
CA ALA A 81 -20.58 -2.63 -5.77
C ALA A 81 -20.36 -1.12 -5.50
N ILE A 82 -19.11 -0.64 -5.58
CA ILE A 82 -18.77 0.78 -5.48
C ILE A 82 -19.35 1.56 -6.65
N HIS A 83 -19.29 1.01 -7.86
CA HIS A 83 -19.86 1.64 -9.06
C HIS A 83 -21.39 1.76 -8.98
N GLU A 84 -22.06 0.75 -8.41
CA GLU A 84 -23.52 0.78 -8.17
C GLU A 84 -23.93 1.77 -7.06
N THR A 85 -23.11 1.97 -6.03
CA THR A 85 -23.44 2.84 -4.88
C THR A 85 -22.87 4.26 -5.01
N ASN A 86 -22.01 4.53 -5.96
CA ASN A 86 -21.27 5.80 -6.13
C ASN A 86 -20.62 6.29 -4.81
N ARG A 87 -20.12 5.38 -3.98
CA ARG A 87 -19.44 5.71 -2.73
C ARG A 87 -18.07 5.04 -2.64
N THR A 88 -17.13 5.70 -1.96
CA THR A 88 -15.81 5.15 -1.67
C THR A 88 -15.90 3.91 -0.78
N ARG A 89 -14.86 3.09 -0.81
CA ARG A 89 -14.74 1.87 0.00
C ARG A 89 -14.75 2.22 1.49
N LYS A 90 -15.53 1.48 2.27
CA LYS A 90 -15.55 1.64 3.73
C LYS A 90 -14.31 1.02 4.35
N ILE A 91 -13.36 1.83 4.77
CA ILE A 91 -12.10 1.43 5.41
C ILE A 91 -11.98 2.11 6.77
N SER A 92 -11.40 1.38 7.73
CA SER A 92 -11.09 1.96 9.03
C SER A 92 -9.73 2.65 8.98
N PRO A 93 -9.60 3.91 9.42
CA PRO A 93 -8.31 4.61 9.52
C PRO A 93 -7.28 3.86 10.36
N LYS A 94 -7.73 3.01 11.28
CA LYS A 94 -6.86 2.17 12.12
C LYS A 94 -5.94 1.24 11.32
N LEU A 95 -6.26 0.94 10.04
CA LEU A 95 -5.37 0.17 9.18
C LEU A 95 -4.06 0.89 8.88
N GLY A 96 -4.01 2.22 8.98
CA GLY A 96 -2.77 2.98 8.87
C GLY A 96 -1.70 2.59 9.90
N PHE A 97 -2.09 2.05 11.05
CA PHE A 97 -1.13 1.53 12.03
C PHE A 97 -0.29 0.35 11.49
N LEU A 98 -0.72 -0.33 10.43
CA LEU A 98 0.10 -1.33 9.75
C LEU A 98 1.39 -0.73 9.16
N GLY A 99 1.42 0.58 8.91
CA GLY A 99 2.63 1.29 8.49
C GLY A 99 3.80 1.16 9.50
N PHE A 100 3.50 0.98 10.79
CA PHE A 100 4.54 0.75 11.80
C PHE A 100 5.32 -0.55 11.58
N LEU A 101 4.77 -1.52 10.85
CA LEU A 101 5.53 -2.71 10.43
C LEU A 101 6.74 -2.36 9.56
N GLY A 102 6.75 -1.20 8.91
CA GLY A 102 7.90 -0.68 8.18
C GLY A 102 9.16 -0.53 9.04
N PHE A 103 9.00 -0.26 10.33
CA PHE A 103 10.15 -0.20 11.26
C PHE A 103 10.87 -1.55 11.42
N MET A 104 10.21 -2.67 11.09
CA MET A 104 10.89 -3.97 11.04
C MET A 104 11.99 -4.00 9.96
N GLY A 105 11.95 -3.11 8.97
CA GLY A 105 13.02 -2.94 7.99
C GLY A 105 14.37 -2.63 8.62
N PHE A 106 14.41 -1.94 9.76
CA PHE A 106 15.65 -1.67 10.50
C PHE A 106 16.32 -2.94 11.04
N MET A 107 15.56 -4.04 11.22
CA MET A 107 16.15 -5.35 11.53
C MET A 107 17.07 -5.84 10.41
N GLY A 108 16.91 -5.33 9.20
CA GLY A 108 17.79 -5.61 8.07
C GLY A 108 19.25 -5.29 8.35
N PHE A 109 19.55 -4.19 9.05
CA PHE A 109 20.92 -3.84 9.42
C PHE A 109 21.54 -4.84 10.40
N TRP A 110 20.73 -5.35 11.34
CA TRP A 110 21.17 -6.38 12.25
C TRP A 110 21.41 -7.71 11.54
N THR A 111 20.42 -8.20 10.79
CA THR A 111 20.49 -9.50 10.11
C THR A 111 21.56 -9.52 9.02
N TYR A 112 21.81 -8.39 8.35
CA TYR A 112 22.91 -8.28 7.41
C TYR A 112 24.27 -8.42 8.11
N ARG A 113 24.42 -7.77 9.27
CA ARG A 113 25.69 -7.82 10.00
C ARG A 113 25.97 -9.19 10.60
N THR A 114 24.93 -9.97 10.99
CA THR A 114 25.08 -11.29 11.60
C THR A 114 25.13 -12.42 10.55
N ASP A 115 24.23 -12.39 9.58
CA ASP A 115 23.98 -13.52 8.67
C ASP A 115 24.13 -13.16 7.19
N GLY A 116 24.45 -11.90 6.84
CA GLY A 116 24.49 -11.42 5.47
C GLY A 116 23.12 -11.36 4.78
N ARG A 117 22.01 -11.41 5.53
CA ARG A 117 20.64 -11.44 4.98
C ARG A 117 20.12 -10.05 4.72
N ILE A 118 19.72 -9.78 3.47
CA ILE A 118 19.16 -8.48 3.03
C ILE A 118 17.62 -8.45 3.01
N PHE A 119 16.96 -9.61 3.09
CA PHE A 119 15.50 -9.73 2.99
C PHE A 119 14.72 -8.79 3.94
N PRO A 120 15.09 -8.57 5.22
CA PRO A 120 14.31 -7.73 6.10
C PRO A 120 14.20 -6.26 5.67
N PHE A 121 15.08 -5.76 4.81
CA PHE A 121 14.95 -4.41 4.27
C PHE A 121 13.68 -4.22 3.44
N MET A 122 13.09 -5.30 2.92
CA MET A 122 11.81 -5.25 2.21
C MET A 122 10.66 -4.76 3.11
N TYR A 123 10.76 -4.90 4.43
CA TYR A 123 9.73 -4.40 5.35
C TYR A 123 9.54 -2.89 5.30
N PHE A 124 10.51 -2.11 4.83
CA PHE A 124 10.33 -0.67 4.61
C PHE A 124 9.16 -0.35 3.68
N MET A 125 8.77 -1.27 2.79
CA MET A 125 7.59 -1.12 1.95
C MET A 125 6.30 -0.93 2.75
N PHE A 126 6.21 -1.46 3.97
CA PHE A 126 5.03 -1.30 4.83
C PHE A 126 4.78 0.14 5.29
N PHE A 127 5.75 1.04 5.21
CA PHE A 127 5.50 2.46 5.45
C PHE A 127 4.43 3.04 4.52
N GLY A 128 4.23 2.48 3.35
CA GLY A 128 3.15 2.86 2.45
C GLY A 128 1.75 2.71 3.05
N PHE A 129 1.57 1.81 4.03
CA PHE A 129 0.28 1.63 4.71
C PHE A 129 -0.14 2.80 5.60
N PHE A 130 0.75 3.74 5.89
CA PHE A 130 0.32 5.01 6.50
C PHE A 130 -0.68 5.77 5.61
N GLY A 131 -0.71 5.53 4.31
CA GLY A 131 -1.74 6.05 3.40
C GLY A 131 -3.16 5.69 3.82
N PHE A 132 -3.38 4.54 4.46
CA PHE A 132 -4.70 4.13 4.96
C PHE A 132 -5.31 5.07 6.02
N PHE A 133 -4.50 5.90 6.69
CA PHE A 133 -5.05 6.94 7.54
C PHE A 133 -5.87 7.95 6.72
N TYR A 134 -5.39 8.34 5.55
CA TYR A 134 -6.05 9.27 4.65
C TYR A 134 -7.22 8.61 3.91
N GLU A 135 -7.03 7.40 3.37
CA GLU A 135 -8.10 6.61 2.75
C GLU A 135 -9.25 6.37 3.75
N GLY A 136 -8.92 6.10 5.01
CA GLY A 136 -9.91 5.91 6.06
C GLY A 136 -10.70 7.17 6.41
N LYS A 137 -10.11 8.36 6.28
CA LYS A 137 -10.82 9.65 6.46
C LYS A 137 -11.82 9.89 5.33
N MET A 138 -11.49 9.48 4.10
CA MET A 138 -12.36 9.57 2.92
C MET A 138 -13.30 8.36 2.78
N SER A 139 -13.43 7.55 3.81
CA SER A 139 -14.25 6.33 3.81
C SER A 139 -15.74 6.66 3.72
N ASN A 140 -16.45 5.99 2.77
CA ASN A 140 -17.90 6.16 2.53
C ASN A 140 -18.29 7.56 1.99
N THR A 141 -17.35 8.30 1.39
CA THR A 141 -17.60 9.56 0.69
C THR A 141 -18.32 9.30 -0.62
N PHE A 142 -19.20 10.20 -1.04
CA PHE A 142 -19.87 10.13 -2.33
C PHE A 142 -18.86 10.41 -3.44
N MET A 143 -18.89 9.59 -4.48
CA MET A 143 -17.98 9.69 -5.63
C MET A 143 -18.69 10.43 -6.77
N ASP A 144 -18.64 11.74 -6.77
CA ASP A 144 -19.04 12.56 -7.90
C ASP A 144 -17.99 12.54 -9.02
N GLU A 145 -18.23 13.24 -10.10
CA GLU A 145 -17.30 13.31 -11.23
C GLU A 145 -15.98 13.97 -10.84
N ARG A 146 -16.05 15.03 -10.02
CA ARG A 146 -14.90 15.76 -9.50
C ARG A 146 -14.00 14.86 -8.63
N PHE A 147 -14.58 14.11 -7.69
CA PHE A 147 -13.84 13.16 -6.88
C PHE A 147 -13.13 12.10 -7.73
N LYS A 148 -13.77 11.59 -8.80
CA LYS A 148 -13.16 10.62 -9.73
C LYS A 148 -11.98 11.22 -10.49
N GLU A 149 -12.07 12.47 -10.88
CA GLU A 149 -10.98 13.21 -11.51
C GLU A 149 -9.82 13.40 -10.55
N ASN A 150 -10.08 13.81 -9.30
CA ASN A 150 -9.08 13.94 -8.25
C ASN A 150 -8.38 12.61 -7.92
N VAL A 151 -9.10 11.49 -7.91
CA VAL A 151 -8.52 10.14 -7.78
C VAL A 151 -7.53 9.86 -8.90
N SER A 152 -7.92 10.12 -10.15
CA SER A 152 -7.05 9.88 -11.30
C SER A 152 -5.82 10.78 -11.27
N LYS A 153 -5.99 12.05 -10.96
CA LYS A 153 -4.91 13.04 -10.83
C LYS A 153 -3.93 12.65 -9.73
N ALA A 154 -4.43 12.34 -8.53
CA ALA A 154 -3.62 11.95 -7.40
C ALA A 154 -2.78 10.69 -7.68
N GLN A 155 -3.39 9.67 -8.29
CA GLN A 155 -2.69 8.45 -8.66
C GLN A 155 -1.61 8.70 -9.72
N LEU A 156 -1.89 9.50 -10.74
CA LEU A 156 -0.92 9.85 -11.78
C LEU A 156 0.25 10.65 -11.20
N ASP A 157 -0.01 11.62 -10.33
CA ASP A 157 1.04 12.43 -9.74
C ASP A 157 1.90 11.63 -8.76
N ALA A 158 1.28 10.76 -7.92
CA ALA A 158 2.01 9.83 -7.08
C ALA A 158 2.90 8.90 -7.89
N LEU A 159 2.38 8.37 -9.01
CA LEU A 159 3.14 7.48 -9.90
C LEU A 159 4.30 8.22 -10.57
N LYS A 160 4.10 9.45 -11.06
CA LYS A 160 5.16 10.28 -11.66
C LYS A 160 6.29 10.53 -10.67
N ILE A 161 5.96 10.89 -9.42
CA ILE A 161 6.95 11.11 -8.36
C ILE A 161 7.74 9.83 -8.08
N ALA A 162 7.04 8.70 -7.90
CA ALA A 162 7.69 7.42 -7.65
C ALA A 162 8.59 6.99 -8.83
N PHE A 163 8.14 7.19 -10.06
CA PHE A 163 8.91 6.87 -11.25
C PHE A 163 10.17 7.76 -11.38
N SER A 164 10.05 9.05 -11.05
CA SER A 164 11.18 9.98 -11.04
C SER A 164 12.22 9.55 -10.00
N LEU A 165 11.78 9.10 -8.82
CA LEU A 165 12.69 8.57 -7.79
C LEU A 165 13.39 7.30 -8.28
N ILE A 166 12.70 6.35 -8.88
CA ILE A 166 13.30 5.13 -9.43
C ILE A 166 14.36 5.45 -10.49
N ILE A 167 14.12 6.47 -11.34
CA ILE A 167 15.13 6.92 -12.32
C ILE A 167 16.36 7.48 -11.61
N ILE A 168 16.17 8.31 -10.59
CA ILE A 168 17.27 8.87 -9.79
C ILE A 168 18.05 7.75 -9.10
N GLU A 169 17.36 6.78 -8.52
CA GLU A 169 17.94 5.59 -7.89
C GLU A 169 18.79 4.80 -8.88
N PHE A 170 18.27 4.58 -10.08
CA PHE A 170 18.99 3.87 -11.14
C PHE A 170 20.28 4.59 -11.54
N VAL A 171 20.23 5.92 -11.71
CA VAL A 171 21.42 6.73 -12.02
C VAL A 171 22.43 6.68 -10.85
N PHE A 172 21.95 6.83 -9.62
CA PHE A 172 22.78 6.77 -8.42
C PHE A 172 23.50 5.42 -8.28
N LEU A 173 22.78 4.32 -8.51
CA LEU A 173 23.34 2.98 -8.45
C LEU A 173 24.33 2.70 -9.58
N SER A 174 24.07 3.22 -10.78
CA SER A 174 24.99 3.09 -11.91
C SER A 174 26.34 3.78 -11.64
N LEU A 175 26.30 4.92 -10.95
CA LEU A 175 27.51 5.63 -10.51
C LEU A 175 28.13 4.98 -9.26
N GLY A 176 27.31 4.40 -8.40
CA GLY A 176 27.74 3.78 -7.14
C GLY A 176 28.73 2.63 -7.33
N GLY A 177 28.66 1.94 -8.47
CA GLY A 177 29.60 0.87 -8.82
C GLY A 177 31.09 1.29 -8.83
N TYR A 178 31.36 2.58 -8.93
CA TYR A 178 32.73 3.13 -8.85
C TYR A 178 33.21 3.35 -7.42
N PHE A 179 32.30 3.48 -6.46
CA PHE A 179 32.61 3.92 -5.08
C PHE A 179 32.24 2.88 -4.01
N MET A 180 31.37 1.93 -4.34
CA MET A 180 30.82 0.98 -3.38
C MET A 180 31.01 -0.46 -3.85
N SER A 181 31.16 -1.40 -2.90
CA SER A 181 31.16 -2.83 -3.21
C SER A 181 29.77 -3.29 -3.68
N SER A 182 29.74 -4.33 -4.51
CA SER A 182 28.48 -4.89 -5.05
C SER A 182 27.47 -5.28 -3.96
N GLU A 183 27.93 -5.73 -2.80
CA GLU A 183 27.06 -6.08 -1.66
C GLU A 183 26.36 -4.87 -1.07
N HIS A 184 27.07 -3.75 -0.89
CA HIS A 184 26.47 -2.51 -0.39
C HIS A 184 25.49 -1.92 -1.39
N ILE A 185 25.78 -2.02 -2.68
CA ILE A 185 24.87 -1.59 -3.75
C ILE A 185 23.54 -2.35 -3.66
N LEU A 186 23.57 -3.68 -3.46
CA LEU A 186 22.37 -4.49 -3.31
C LEU A 186 21.52 -4.09 -2.11
N ILE A 187 22.14 -3.76 -0.97
CA ILE A 187 21.42 -3.30 0.22
C ILE A 187 20.73 -1.97 -0.06
N VAL A 188 21.48 -1.01 -0.58
CA VAL A 188 20.96 0.32 -0.91
C VAL A 188 19.81 0.21 -1.91
N LEU A 189 19.96 -0.63 -2.94
CA LEU A 189 18.91 -0.91 -3.93
C LEU A 189 17.63 -1.43 -3.26
N HIS A 190 17.73 -2.43 -2.36
CA HIS A 190 16.55 -2.97 -1.66
C HIS A 190 15.84 -1.92 -0.82
N ILE A 191 16.60 -1.10 -0.11
CA ILE A 191 16.04 -0.03 0.73
C ILE A 191 15.34 1.01 -0.14
N LEU A 192 16.00 1.50 -1.19
CA LEU A 192 15.47 2.55 -2.06
C LEU A 192 14.20 2.09 -2.78
N ILE A 193 14.22 0.93 -3.41
CA ILE A 193 13.02 0.37 -4.07
C ILE A 193 11.87 0.20 -3.08
N ALA A 194 12.14 -0.36 -1.88
CA ALA A 194 11.11 -0.54 -0.87
C ALA A 194 10.49 0.80 -0.44
N LEU A 195 11.30 1.85 -0.26
CA LEU A 195 10.84 3.18 0.10
C LEU A 195 10.10 3.87 -1.05
N SER A 196 10.54 3.72 -2.30
CA SER A 196 9.86 4.29 -3.48
C SER A 196 8.48 3.68 -3.66
N ILE A 197 8.33 2.36 -3.46
CA ILE A 197 7.02 1.70 -3.46
C ILE A 197 6.16 2.19 -2.30
N ALA A 198 6.72 2.30 -1.09
CA ALA A 198 6.02 2.83 0.07
C ALA A 198 5.51 4.25 -0.17
N LEU A 199 6.36 5.10 -0.75
CA LEU A 199 6.02 6.49 -1.07
C LEU A 199 4.91 6.56 -2.13
N ALA A 200 4.95 5.74 -3.18
CA ALA A 200 3.91 5.69 -4.19
C ALA A 200 2.53 5.37 -3.58
N ILE A 201 2.47 4.35 -2.71
CA ILE A 201 1.24 3.95 -2.03
C ILE A 201 0.75 5.06 -1.09
N PHE A 202 1.65 5.63 -0.29
CA PHE A 202 1.32 6.71 0.64
C PHE A 202 0.83 7.96 -0.08
N LEU A 203 1.57 8.42 -1.11
CA LEU A 203 1.25 9.64 -1.84
C LEU A 203 -0.07 9.55 -2.59
N SER A 204 -0.44 8.40 -3.14
CA SER A 204 -1.71 8.25 -3.85
C SER A 204 -2.90 8.61 -2.95
N GLU A 205 -2.89 8.17 -1.70
CA GLU A 205 -3.97 8.44 -0.74
C GLU A 205 -3.86 9.84 -0.11
N TYR A 206 -2.63 10.29 0.16
CA TYR A 206 -2.38 11.62 0.71
C TYR A 206 -2.76 12.73 -0.28
N LEU A 207 -2.35 12.62 -1.55
CA LEU A 207 -2.67 13.62 -2.58
C LEU A 207 -4.16 13.64 -2.87
N LEU A 208 -4.82 12.48 -2.91
CA LEU A 208 -6.27 12.44 -3.07
C LEU A 208 -6.98 13.19 -1.92
N TYR A 209 -6.58 12.93 -0.68
CA TYR A 209 -7.12 13.61 0.48
C TYR A 209 -6.89 15.13 0.38
N ARG A 210 -5.72 15.55 -0.05
CA ARG A 210 -5.37 16.96 -0.21
C ARG A 210 -6.18 17.62 -1.33
N TYR A 211 -6.25 17.03 -2.51
CA TYR A 211 -7.00 17.60 -3.63
C TYR A 211 -8.49 17.75 -3.34
N ASP A 212 -9.07 16.80 -2.60
CA ASP A 212 -10.47 16.85 -2.21
C ASP A 212 -10.75 17.96 -1.17
N HIS A 213 -9.78 18.29 -0.29
CA HIS A 213 -9.93 19.31 0.76
C HIS A 213 -9.52 20.72 0.33
N ASP A 214 -8.43 20.87 -0.43
CA ASP A 214 -7.93 22.18 -0.86
C ASP A 214 -8.94 22.87 -1.81
N GLU A 215 -9.60 22.11 -2.68
CA GLU A 215 -10.63 22.67 -3.57
C GLU A 215 -11.94 23.06 -2.85
N TYR A 216 -12.25 22.43 -1.72
CA TYR A 216 -13.43 22.83 -0.91
C TYR A 216 -13.22 24.19 -0.25
N HIS A 217 -11.98 24.54 0.10
CA HIS A 217 -11.64 25.85 0.67
C HIS A 217 -11.74 26.96 -0.38
N ASP A 218 -11.31 26.74 -1.62
CA ASP A 218 -11.39 27.73 -2.70
C ASP A 218 -12.82 28.00 -3.15
N SER A 219 -13.70 27.00 -3.17
CA SER A 219 -15.11 27.18 -3.51
C SER A 219 -15.90 27.90 -2.40
N GLY A 220 -15.51 27.73 -1.14
CA GLY A 220 -16.14 28.42 0.00
C GLY A 220 -15.75 29.90 0.13
N CYS A 221 -14.56 30.28 -0.35
CA CYS A 221 -14.15 31.70 -0.33
C CYS A 221 -14.80 32.53 -1.46
N ASN A 222 -15.19 31.89 -2.57
CA ASN A 222 -15.83 32.61 -3.68
C ASN A 222 -17.33 32.85 -3.47
N GLU A 223 -18.00 32.09 -2.58
CA GLU A 223 -19.41 32.36 -2.25
C GLU A 223 -19.61 33.45 -1.20
N SER A 224 -18.58 33.75 -0.39
CA SER A 224 -18.69 34.85 0.62
C SER A 224 -18.38 36.24 0.05
N GLU A 225 -17.74 36.33 -1.11
CA GLU A 225 -17.35 37.59 -1.75
C GLU A 225 -18.42 38.14 -2.72
N TYR A 226 -19.51 37.37 -2.99
CA TYR A 226 -20.53 37.77 -3.97
C TYR A 226 -21.84 38.31 -3.34
N ASN A 227 -21.95 38.46 -2.03
CA ASN A 227 -23.20 38.82 -1.34
C ASN A 227 -23.21 40.17 -0.60
N ASP A 228 -22.19 41.03 -0.70
CA ASP A 228 -22.14 42.28 0.07
C ASP A 228 -22.18 43.57 -0.76
N ASP A 229 -22.32 43.53 -2.06
CA ASP A 229 -22.47 44.74 -2.85
C ASP A 229 -23.82 44.76 -3.58
N GLU A 230 -24.64 45.73 -3.21
CA GLU A 230 -25.79 46.24 -3.95
C GLU A 230 -27.19 45.87 -3.45
N TYR A 231 -27.54 46.34 -2.23
CA TYR A 231 -28.87 46.78 -1.95
C TYR A 231 -28.87 48.31 -1.76
N ASP A 232 -28.86 49.01 -2.89
CA ASP A 232 -29.14 50.46 -2.90
C ASP A 232 -30.65 50.71 -2.63
N SER A 233 -30.96 51.10 -1.39
CA SER A 233 -32.31 51.40 -0.89
C SER A 233 -32.81 52.78 -1.31
N SER A 234 -32.32 53.38 -2.41
CA SER A 234 -32.66 54.76 -2.84
C SER A 234 -33.77 54.87 -3.90
N LEU A 235 -34.51 53.79 -4.21
CA LEU A 235 -35.52 53.83 -5.31
C LEU A 235 -36.99 53.72 -4.89
N TYR A 236 -37.31 53.92 -3.60
CA TYR A 236 -38.72 53.91 -3.13
C TYR A 236 -39.12 55.14 -2.34
N ASP A 237 -38.70 56.34 -2.77
CA ASP A 237 -39.29 57.57 -2.26
C ASP A 237 -39.63 58.51 -3.42
N GLY A 238 -40.82 58.39 -3.96
CA GLY A 238 -41.26 59.28 -5.03
C GLY A 238 -42.50 58.84 -5.77
N LYS A 239 -43.66 58.60 -5.07
CA LYS A 239 -44.99 58.72 -5.66
C LYS A 239 -46.09 58.61 -4.64
N LYS A 240 -46.30 59.69 -3.87
CA LYS A 240 -47.59 60.02 -3.25
C LYS A 240 -47.76 61.55 -3.16
N SER A 241 -48.18 62.12 -4.26
CA SER A 241 -48.91 63.33 -4.29
C SER A 241 -49.47 63.53 -5.68
N VAL A 242 -50.77 63.65 -5.77
CA VAL A 242 -51.72 64.12 -6.82
C VAL A 242 -52.80 63.07 -7.07
N GLU A 243 -53.91 63.26 -6.41
CA GLU A 243 -55.28 63.48 -6.91
C GLU A 243 -56.22 63.40 -5.73
N GLU A 244 -56.88 64.46 -5.57
CA GLU A 244 -58.20 64.86 -5.10
C GLU A 244 -59.23 63.75 -5.01
#